data_0d3e0f9237dd52f57e56dcb0d1dbf33c
#
_entry.id   0d3e0f9237dd52f57e56dcb0d1dbf33c
#
_cell.length_a   1.000
_cell.length_b   1.000
_cell.length_c   1.000
_cell.angle_alpha   90.00
_cell.angle_beta   90.00
_cell.angle_gamma   90.00
#
_symmetry.space_group_name_H-M   'P 1'
#
loop_
_entity.id
_entity.type
_entity.pdbx_description
1 polymer ?
#
loop_
_entity_poly.entity_id
_entity_poly.type
_entity_poly.pdbx_seq_one_letter_code
_entity_poly.pdbx_strand_id
1 'polypeptide(L)'
;MKMTILITLLAGGTLLAGAVIKSGETQSTATPKPDPIKRVGMVVGLRPECIDEYKRLHADSHAGVRDLLSKYHIRNFSIFLQQIDGKWYEFAYYEYTGSDYEGDMARLAQEPRNIEWLKVCDPMQIPLPGAEGWTVMEQVYFNQ
;
A
#
# COMPACT_ATOMS: atom_id res chain seq x y z
N MET A 1 9.44 -15.37 25.33
CA MET A 1 9.73 -16.82 25.24
C MET A 1 10.49 -17.04 23.93
N LYS A 2 11.80 -17.31 24.04
CA LYS A 2 12.69 -17.46 22.87
C LYS A 2 12.56 -18.89 22.36
N MET A 3 12.24 -19.08 21.08
CA MET A 3 12.24 -20.38 20.43
C MET A 3 13.47 -20.49 19.53
N THR A 4 14.45 -21.21 20.01
CA THR A 4 15.70 -21.53 19.31
C THR A 4 15.43 -22.74 18.41
N ILE A 5 15.65 -22.60 17.13
CA ILE A 5 15.61 -23.73 16.19
C ILE A 5 17.04 -24.20 15.96
N LEU A 6 17.28 -25.45 16.32
CA LEU A 6 18.53 -26.18 16.20
C LEU A 6 18.66 -26.75 14.79
N ILE A 7 19.72 -26.36 14.05
CA ILE A 7 20.05 -26.94 12.75
C ILE A 7 21.03 -28.07 12.96
N THR A 8 20.62 -29.28 12.64
CA THR A 8 21.49 -30.48 12.65
C THR A 8 22.13 -30.64 11.29
N LEU A 9 23.46 -30.54 11.25
CA LEU A 9 24.30 -30.84 10.10
C LEU A 9 24.51 -32.36 10.03
N LEU A 10 24.24 -32.99 8.89
CA LEU A 10 24.73 -34.33 8.58
C LEU A 10 25.59 -34.26 7.30
N ALA A 11 26.84 -34.57 7.45
CA ALA A 11 27.83 -34.72 6.40
C ALA A 11 27.89 -36.17 5.94
N GLY A 12 28.19 -36.42 4.66
CA GLY A 12 28.84 -37.62 4.25
C GLY A 12 28.36 -38.22 2.90
N GLY A 13 29.30 -38.30 1.92
CA GLY A 13 29.22 -39.38 0.92
C GLY A 13 29.45 -39.00 -0.55
N THR A 14 30.66 -38.88 -0.91
CA THR A 14 31.51 -39.21 -2.10
C THR A 14 30.87 -39.61 -3.44
N LEU A 15 31.32 -38.91 -4.48
CA LEU A 15 31.62 -39.18 -5.90
C LEU A 15 30.93 -40.32 -6.66
N LEU A 16 30.42 -39.96 -7.86
CA LEU A 16 30.83 -40.58 -9.14
C LEU A 16 30.46 -39.65 -10.31
N ALA A 17 31.45 -39.42 -11.19
CA ALA A 17 31.34 -38.62 -12.40
C ALA A 17 30.53 -39.34 -13.46
N GLY A 18 29.59 -38.65 -14.09
CA GLY A 18 28.91 -39.06 -15.29
C GLY A 18 28.56 -37.82 -16.10
N ALA A 19 29.39 -37.49 -17.10
CA ALA A 19 29.12 -36.44 -18.05
C ALA A 19 27.96 -36.89 -18.97
N VAL A 20 26.77 -36.36 -18.70
CA VAL A 20 25.66 -36.39 -19.67
C VAL A 20 25.56 -34.99 -20.28
N ILE A 21 25.95 -34.92 -21.56
CA ILE A 21 25.70 -33.77 -22.42
C ILE A 21 24.20 -33.72 -22.61
N LYS A 22 23.51 -32.88 -21.85
CA LYS A 22 22.08 -32.57 -22.06
C LYS A 22 21.94 -31.42 -23.03
N SER A 23 21.36 -31.74 -24.16
CA SER A 23 20.92 -30.88 -25.25
C SER A 23 20.24 -29.60 -24.72
N GLY A 24 20.52 -28.48 -25.42
CA GLY A 24 20.03 -27.14 -25.05
C GLY A 24 18.54 -27.08 -24.70
N GLU A 25 18.27 -26.85 -23.45
CA GLU A 25 17.01 -26.26 -23.03
C GLU A 25 17.06 -24.79 -23.41
N THR A 26 16.32 -24.43 -24.44
CA THR A 26 15.98 -23.07 -24.78
C THR A 26 15.25 -22.49 -23.55
N GLN A 27 15.96 -21.74 -22.72
CA GLN A 27 15.30 -20.96 -21.65
C GLN A 27 14.34 -19.99 -22.36
N SER A 28 13.06 -20.32 -22.27
CA SER A 28 11.99 -19.42 -22.61
C SER A 28 12.16 -18.18 -21.71
N THR A 29 12.58 -17.07 -22.30
CA THR A 29 12.56 -15.75 -21.66
C THR A 29 11.10 -15.28 -21.58
N ALA A 30 10.31 -15.97 -20.77
CA ALA A 30 8.99 -15.45 -20.41
C ALA A 30 9.23 -14.14 -19.66
N THR A 31 8.82 -13.04 -20.25
CA THR A 31 8.77 -11.74 -19.58
C THR A 31 7.99 -11.94 -18.27
N PRO A 32 8.52 -11.55 -17.11
CA PRO A 32 7.77 -11.68 -15.86
C PRO A 32 6.42 -11.03 -16.02
N LYS A 33 5.35 -11.77 -15.73
CA LYS A 33 4.01 -11.19 -15.69
C LYS A 33 4.04 -10.08 -14.63
N PRO A 34 3.64 -8.83 -14.96
CA PRO A 34 3.61 -7.78 -13.96
C PRO A 34 2.76 -8.21 -12.77
N ASP A 35 3.21 -7.88 -11.57
CA ASP A 35 2.45 -8.15 -10.35
C ASP A 35 1.05 -7.55 -10.46
N PRO A 36 0.03 -8.25 -9.96
CA PRO A 36 -1.33 -7.75 -10.04
C PRO A 36 -1.45 -6.43 -9.28
N ILE A 37 -2.05 -5.42 -9.91
CA ILE A 37 -2.34 -4.13 -9.28
C ILE A 37 -3.24 -4.36 -8.06
N LYS A 38 -2.79 -3.94 -6.88
CA LYS A 38 -3.61 -3.96 -5.67
C LYS A 38 -4.45 -2.69 -5.64
N ARG A 39 -5.77 -2.85 -5.56
CA ARG A 39 -6.74 -1.74 -5.47
C ARG A 39 -7.24 -1.63 -4.05
N VAL A 40 -7.24 -0.41 -3.54
CA VAL A 40 -7.66 -0.12 -2.16
C VAL A 40 -8.72 0.96 -2.18
N GLY A 41 -9.91 0.61 -1.67
CA GLY A 41 -10.96 1.56 -1.33
C GLY A 41 -11.03 1.72 0.18
N MET A 42 -11.20 2.95 0.68
CA MET A 42 -11.27 3.19 2.12
C MET A 42 -12.16 4.38 2.45
N VAL A 43 -12.63 4.42 3.70
CA VAL A 43 -13.56 5.46 4.19
C VAL A 43 -13.14 5.95 5.57
N VAL A 44 -13.34 7.25 5.82
CA VAL A 44 -13.20 7.88 7.14
C VAL A 44 -14.20 9.03 7.25
N GLY A 45 -14.62 9.41 8.44
CA GLY A 45 -15.40 10.61 8.67
C GLY A 45 -14.52 11.88 8.60
N LEU A 46 -15.13 13.02 8.29
CA LEU A 46 -14.47 14.33 8.28
C LEU A 46 -15.25 15.30 9.17
N ARG A 47 -14.53 16.07 9.99
CA ARG A 47 -15.12 17.14 10.81
C ARG A 47 -15.68 18.23 9.91
N PRO A 48 -16.95 18.63 10.07
CA PRO A 48 -17.58 19.64 9.22
C PRO A 48 -16.82 20.96 9.20
N GLU A 49 -16.29 21.38 10.34
CA GLU A 49 -15.52 22.62 10.51
C GLU A 49 -14.16 22.59 9.80
N CYS A 50 -13.68 21.40 9.41
CA CYS A 50 -12.37 21.23 8.74
C CYS A 50 -12.49 21.10 7.22
N ILE A 51 -13.70 21.05 6.63
CA ILE A 51 -13.90 20.75 5.21
C ILE A 51 -13.15 21.72 4.29
N ASP A 52 -13.26 23.01 4.54
CA ASP A 52 -12.63 24.03 3.68
C ASP A 52 -11.10 23.95 3.76
N GLU A 53 -10.56 23.78 4.96
CA GLU A 53 -9.12 23.61 5.17
C GLU A 53 -8.62 22.31 4.55
N TYR A 54 -9.35 21.22 4.71
CA TYR A 54 -9.02 19.92 4.10
C TYR A 54 -8.96 20.04 2.57
N LYS A 55 -9.95 20.69 1.95
CA LYS A 55 -9.95 20.97 0.52
C LYS A 55 -8.76 21.82 0.08
N ARG A 56 -8.43 22.85 0.85
CA ARG A 56 -7.28 23.73 0.58
C ARG A 56 -5.96 22.96 0.60
N LEU A 57 -5.76 22.06 1.58
CA LEU A 57 -4.58 21.23 1.71
C LEU A 57 -4.45 20.22 0.56
N HIS A 58 -5.56 19.76 0.00
CA HIS A 58 -5.58 18.79 -1.10
C HIS A 58 -5.72 19.44 -2.50
N ALA A 59 -5.75 20.76 -2.58
CA ALA A 59 -5.79 21.47 -3.86
C ALA A 59 -4.51 21.25 -4.68
N ASP A 60 -4.59 21.39 -6.01
CA ASP A 60 -3.45 21.19 -6.91
C ASP A 60 -2.31 22.20 -6.68
N SER A 61 -2.65 23.36 -6.14
CA SER A 61 -1.68 24.39 -5.75
C SER A 61 -0.88 24.04 -4.49
N HIS A 62 -1.28 23.03 -3.73
CA HIS A 62 -0.60 22.60 -2.51
C HIS A 62 0.27 21.36 -2.77
N ALA A 63 1.55 21.42 -2.40
CA ALA A 63 2.49 20.34 -2.65
C ALA A 63 2.07 19.00 -2.02
N GLY A 64 1.61 19.04 -0.75
CA GLY A 64 1.22 17.85 -0.01
C GLY A 64 2.30 16.78 0.01
N VAL A 65 1.86 15.54 -0.22
CA VAL A 65 2.72 14.34 -0.25
C VAL A 65 2.59 13.56 -1.56
N ARG A 66 2.08 14.17 -2.63
CA ARG A 66 1.79 13.48 -3.92
C ARG A 66 2.99 12.77 -4.52
N ASP A 67 4.17 13.39 -4.46
CA ASP A 67 5.43 12.81 -4.93
C ASP A 67 5.86 11.61 -4.08
N LEU A 68 5.62 11.65 -2.76
CA LEU A 68 5.87 10.50 -1.88
C LEU A 68 4.92 9.34 -2.21
N LEU A 69 3.63 9.62 -2.43
CA LEU A 69 2.70 8.58 -2.87
C LEU A 69 3.22 7.92 -4.16
N SER A 70 3.65 8.73 -5.13
CA SER A 70 4.22 8.24 -6.39
C SER A 70 5.53 7.47 -6.19
N LYS A 71 6.41 7.92 -5.29
CA LYS A 71 7.67 7.24 -4.93
C LYS A 71 7.41 5.83 -4.40
N TYR A 72 6.35 5.64 -3.62
CA TYR A 72 5.96 4.36 -3.04
C TYR A 72 4.88 3.63 -3.85
N HIS A 73 4.89 3.81 -5.17
CA HIS A 73 4.08 3.07 -6.15
C HIS A 73 2.56 3.24 -6.00
N ILE A 74 2.09 4.25 -5.25
CA ILE A 74 0.68 4.60 -5.20
C ILE A 74 0.32 5.43 -6.42
N ARG A 75 -0.76 5.05 -7.11
CA ARG A 75 -1.29 5.69 -8.32
C ARG A 75 -2.78 5.91 -8.19
N ASN A 76 -3.29 6.83 -8.99
CA ASN A 76 -4.73 7.10 -9.11
C ASN A 76 -5.39 7.39 -7.75
N PHE A 77 -4.61 7.97 -6.80
CA PHE A 77 -5.13 8.31 -5.48
C PHE A 77 -6.18 9.41 -5.62
N SER A 78 -7.42 9.10 -5.24
CA SER A 78 -8.56 9.99 -5.34
C SER A 78 -9.33 10.00 -4.02
N ILE A 79 -9.82 11.15 -3.61
CA ILE A 79 -10.66 11.32 -2.42
C ILE A 79 -11.96 11.99 -2.84
N PHE A 80 -13.07 11.42 -2.44
CA PHE A 80 -14.42 11.92 -2.68
C PHE A 80 -15.07 12.27 -1.34
N LEU A 81 -15.74 13.41 -1.27
CA LEU A 81 -16.40 13.87 -0.06
C LEU A 81 -17.93 13.78 -0.24
N GLN A 82 -18.61 13.16 0.71
CA GLN A 82 -20.06 13.02 0.70
C GLN A 82 -20.64 13.19 2.10
N GLN A 83 -21.79 13.85 2.17
CA GLN A 83 -22.60 13.90 3.38
C GLN A 83 -23.65 12.78 3.37
N ILE A 84 -23.69 12.01 4.47
CA ILE A 84 -24.65 10.92 4.68
C ILE A 84 -25.24 11.09 6.09
N ASP A 85 -26.55 11.18 6.22
CA ASP A 85 -27.26 11.34 7.50
C ASP A 85 -26.68 12.48 8.38
N GLY A 86 -26.37 13.60 7.73
CA GLY A 86 -25.83 14.80 8.40
C GLY A 86 -24.34 14.72 8.79
N LYS A 87 -23.67 13.61 8.53
CA LYS A 87 -22.24 13.42 8.77
C LYS A 87 -21.46 13.45 7.47
N TRP A 88 -20.23 13.99 7.52
CA TRP A 88 -19.36 14.04 6.36
C TRP A 88 -18.39 12.86 6.36
N TYR A 89 -18.19 12.27 5.18
CA TYR A 89 -17.31 11.13 4.95
C TYR A 89 -16.42 11.39 3.75
N GLU A 90 -15.18 10.97 3.86
CA GLU A 90 -14.21 10.84 2.78
C GLU A 90 -14.19 9.39 2.32
N PHE A 91 -14.32 9.19 1.00
CA PHE A 91 -14.13 7.92 0.32
C PHE A 91 -12.88 8.03 -0.52
N ALA A 92 -11.88 7.25 -0.22
CA ALA A 92 -10.63 7.27 -0.98
C ALA A 92 -10.46 5.98 -1.77
N TYR A 93 -9.80 6.12 -2.92
CA TYR A 93 -9.38 5.01 -3.77
C TYR A 93 -7.95 5.24 -4.22
N TYR A 94 -7.16 4.17 -4.28
CA TYR A 94 -5.88 4.18 -4.96
C TYR A 94 -5.51 2.81 -5.52
N GLU A 95 -4.53 2.81 -6.42
CA GLU A 95 -3.88 1.64 -6.98
C GLU A 95 -2.44 1.57 -6.50
N TYR A 96 -2.02 0.40 -6.08
CA TYR A 96 -0.63 0.12 -5.79
C TYR A 96 -0.05 -0.74 -6.91
N THR A 97 1.07 -0.29 -7.48
CA THR A 97 1.70 -0.88 -8.67
C THR A 97 3.09 -1.46 -8.39
N GLY A 98 3.50 -1.50 -7.13
CA GLY A 98 4.76 -2.12 -6.69
C GLY A 98 4.60 -3.60 -6.38
N SER A 99 5.69 -4.22 -5.92
CA SER A 99 5.76 -5.65 -5.56
C SER A 99 5.87 -5.93 -4.06
N ASP A 100 6.02 -4.87 -3.23
CA ASP A 100 6.19 -4.99 -1.77
C ASP A 100 5.29 -3.97 -1.06
N TYR A 101 3.98 -4.24 -1.08
CA TYR A 101 2.99 -3.31 -0.53
C TYR A 101 3.24 -2.96 0.94
N GLU A 102 3.45 -3.97 1.78
CA GLU A 102 3.63 -3.78 3.23
C GLU A 102 4.93 -2.99 3.52
N GLY A 103 6.02 -3.33 2.84
CA GLY A 103 7.28 -2.62 2.98
C GLY A 103 7.22 -1.19 2.47
N ASP A 104 6.54 -0.93 1.35
CA ASP A 104 6.38 0.43 0.82
C ASP A 104 5.52 1.30 1.73
N MET A 105 4.43 0.76 2.26
CA MET A 105 3.59 1.49 3.23
C MET A 105 4.35 1.78 4.54
N ALA A 106 5.15 0.83 5.03
CA ALA A 106 6.00 1.04 6.20
C ALA A 106 7.07 2.12 5.97
N ARG A 107 7.67 2.17 4.77
CA ARG A 107 8.64 3.20 4.40
C ARG A 107 7.99 4.57 4.24
N LEU A 108 6.83 4.64 3.58
CA LEU A 108 6.05 5.87 3.46
C LEU A 108 5.68 6.45 4.82
N ALA A 109 5.26 5.60 5.76
CA ALA A 109 4.91 6.02 7.11
C ALA A 109 6.08 6.64 7.89
N GLN A 110 7.33 6.33 7.52
CA GLN A 110 8.54 6.88 8.14
C GLN A 110 9.09 8.12 7.44
N GLU A 111 8.54 8.53 6.32
CA GLU A 111 8.96 9.75 5.63
C GLU A 111 8.65 10.98 6.50
N PRO A 112 9.63 11.83 6.83
CA PRO A 112 9.40 12.97 7.73
C PRO A 112 8.29 13.90 7.25
N ARG A 113 8.22 14.18 5.94
CA ARG A 113 7.17 15.04 5.39
C ARG A 113 5.79 14.38 5.44
N ASN A 114 5.69 13.05 5.31
CA ASN A 114 4.43 12.33 5.49
C ASN A 114 3.97 12.37 6.95
N ILE A 115 4.90 12.22 7.90
CA ILE A 115 4.60 12.35 9.33
C ILE A 115 4.03 13.74 9.64
N GLU A 116 4.66 14.80 9.14
CA GLU A 116 4.16 16.18 9.36
C GLU A 116 2.82 16.40 8.66
N TRP A 117 2.60 15.83 7.47
CA TRP A 117 1.32 15.86 6.77
C TRP A 117 0.19 15.22 7.57
N LEU A 118 0.43 14.01 8.10
CA LEU A 118 -0.55 13.29 8.92
C LEU A 118 -0.87 14.03 10.22
N LYS A 119 0.10 14.67 10.87
CA LYS A 119 -0.17 15.52 12.05
C LYS A 119 -1.18 16.64 11.77
N VAL A 120 -1.26 17.10 10.54
CA VAL A 120 -2.24 18.13 10.13
C VAL A 120 -3.57 17.50 9.72
N CYS A 121 -3.55 16.41 8.96
CA CYS A 121 -4.77 15.83 8.39
C CYS A 121 -5.53 14.91 9.36
N ASP A 122 -4.84 14.07 10.14
CA ASP A 122 -5.48 13.10 11.03
C ASP A 122 -6.43 13.74 12.06
N PRO A 123 -6.10 14.90 12.68
CA PRO A 123 -7.02 15.54 13.63
C PRO A 123 -8.32 16.06 12.99
N MET A 124 -8.36 16.22 11.67
CA MET A 124 -9.56 16.63 10.94
C MET A 124 -10.52 15.47 10.71
N GLN A 125 -10.02 14.23 10.81
CA GLN A 125 -10.76 13.01 10.52
C GLN A 125 -11.48 12.48 11.75
N ILE A 126 -12.52 11.68 11.51
CA ILE A 126 -13.30 10.98 12.53
C ILE A 126 -13.31 9.51 12.15
N PRO A 127 -12.52 8.65 12.81
CA PRO A 127 -12.55 7.21 12.56
C PRO A 127 -13.96 6.62 12.70
N LEU A 128 -14.27 5.60 11.92
CA LEU A 128 -15.52 4.85 12.08
C LEU A 128 -15.52 4.09 13.41
N PRO A 129 -16.70 3.72 13.96
CA PRO A 129 -16.77 2.95 15.19
C PRO A 129 -15.90 1.70 15.16
N GLY A 130 -14.98 1.57 16.12
CA GLY A 130 -14.05 0.44 16.21
C GLY A 130 -12.79 0.54 15.34
N ALA A 131 -12.60 1.64 14.60
CA ALA A 131 -11.39 1.91 13.82
C ALA A 131 -10.52 2.98 14.49
N GLU A 132 -9.22 2.98 14.19
CA GLU A 132 -8.25 4.00 14.65
C GLU A 132 -7.99 5.10 13.60
N GLY A 133 -8.42 4.90 12.36
CA GLY A 133 -8.23 5.80 11.24
C GLY A 133 -9.08 5.38 10.04
N TRP A 134 -8.51 5.42 8.86
CA TRP A 134 -9.16 4.97 7.63
C TRP A 134 -9.57 3.51 7.71
N THR A 135 -10.83 3.22 7.37
CA THR A 135 -11.36 1.85 7.27
C THR A 135 -11.25 1.38 5.84
N VAL A 136 -10.53 0.28 5.61
CA VAL A 136 -10.45 -0.35 4.28
C VAL A 136 -11.77 -1.04 3.98
N MET A 137 -12.29 -0.80 2.77
CA MET A 137 -13.53 -1.39 2.28
C MET A 137 -13.22 -2.66 1.49
N GLU A 138 -14.14 -3.64 1.53
CA GLU A 138 -14.06 -4.83 0.69
C GLU A 138 -14.31 -4.47 -0.78
N GLN A 139 -13.42 -4.91 -1.67
CA GLN A 139 -13.64 -4.80 -3.11
C GLN A 139 -14.54 -5.95 -3.58
N VAL A 140 -15.79 -5.67 -3.91
CA VAL A 140 -16.76 -6.68 -4.36
C VAL A 140 -16.81 -6.84 -5.89
N TYR A 141 -16.27 -5.88 -6.66
CA TYR A 141 -16.28 -5.91 -8.13
C TYR A 141 -15.12 -5.11 -8.72
N PHE A 142 -14.58 -5.59 -9.80
CA PHE A 142 -13.68 -4.87 -10.69
C PHE A 142 -13.89 -5.35 -12.13
N ASN A 143 -14.08 -4.42 -13.04
CA ASN A 143 -14.08 -4.67 -14.49
C ASN A 143 -12.79 -4.15 -15.10
N GLN A 144 -12.12 -4.99 -15.89
CA GLN A 144 -10.85 -4.67 -16.55
C GLN A 144 -11.11 -4.10 -17.95
#